data_df8804b8ad9db4227f038c6f51e9dc62
#
_entry.id   df8804b8ad9db4227f038c6f51e9dc62
#
_cell.length_a   1.000
_cell.length_b   1.000
_cell.length_c   1.000
_cell.angle_alpha   90.00
_cell.angle_beta   90.00
_cell.angle_gamma   90.00
#
_symmetry.space_group_name_H-M   'P 1'
#
loop_
_entity.id
_entity.type
_entity.pdbx_description
1 polymer ?
#
loop_
_entity_poly.entity_id
_entity_poly.type
_entity_poly.pdbx_seq_one_letter_code
_entity_poly.pdbx_strand_id
1 'polypeptide(L)'
;MKLKKLLALALAGVLMLALLTGCSGGATGEDRLTAEAVADIFKGNSQNVEVSYSVPALTRTIRPAFTPDWFQKDEEGNIIYLKSDFPIDAGLHLDDFLRGSLKAYEQSNYVSFIAFDSTGMSAREQAKKFSSGVPSVGVYDKGVSPGANTKLRVGVCHKTVEGREYCLIVIVRAC
;
A
#
# COMPACT_ATOMS: atom_id res chain seq x y z
N MET A 1 -39.33 -27.94 -4.30
CA MET A 1 -38.74 -26.79 -3.58
C MET A 1 -37.31 -26.97 -3.06
N LYS A 2 -36.75 -28.18 -2.92
CA LYS A 2 -35.39 -28.42 -2.40
C LYS A 2 -34.26 -28.12 -3.39
N LEU A 3 -34.47 -28.33 -4.68
CA LEU A 3 -33.43 -28.14 -5.71
C LEU A 3 -33.03 -26.66 -5.92
N LYS A 4 -33.99 -25.72 -5.81
CA LYS A 4 -33.74 -24.27 -5.97
C LYS A 4 -32.92 -23.71 -4.78
N LYS A 5 -33.10 -24.26 -3.57
CA LYS A 5 -32.31 -23.86 -2.38
C LYS A 5 -30.88 -24.40 -2.45
N LEU A 6 -30.68 -25.61 -3.01
CA LEU A 6 -29.35 -26.19 -3.22
C LEU A 6 -28.56 -25.42 -4.29
N LEU A 7 -29.22 -24.99 -5.38
CA LEU A 7 -28.57 -24.16 -6.40
C LEU A 7 -28.17 -22.79 -5.86
N ALA A 8 -29.02 -22.16 -5.05
CA ALA A 8 -28.68 -20.86 -4.42
C ALA A 8 -27.50 -20.97 -3.45
N LEU A 9 -27.40 -22.06 -2.67
CA LEU A 9 -26.28 -22.31 -1.78
C LEU A 9 -24.98 -22.59 -2.56
N ALA A 10 -25.08 -23.34 -3.68
CA ALA A 10 -23.93 -23.61 -4.55
C ALA A 10 -23.41 -22.34 -5.23
N LEU A 11 -24.32 -21.47 -5.70
CA LEU A 11 -23.92 -20.17 -6.30
C LEU A 11 -23.29 -19.22 -5.26
N ALA A 12 -23.84 -19.17 -4.05
CA ALA A 12 -23.27 -18.36 -2.97
C ALA A 12 -21.88 -18.89 -2.56
N GLY A 13 -21.71 -20.21 -2.51
CA GLY A 13 -20.40 -20.83 -2.22
C GLY A 13 -19.35 -20.55 -3.30
N VAL A 14 -19.74 -20.59 -4.59
CA VAL A 14 -18.84 -20.28 -5.71
C VAL A 14 -18.47 -18.80 -5.74
N LEU A 15 -19.41 -17.90 -5.43
CA LEU A 15 -19.13 -16.47 -5.32
C LEU A 15 -18.20 -16.15 -4.13
N MET A 16 -18.38 -16.81 -2.99
CA MET A 16 -17.47 -16.68 -1.86
C MET A 16 -16.07 -17.23 -2.16
N LEU A 17 -15.97 -18.38 -2.87
CA LEU A 17 -14.67 -18.91 -3.31
C LEU A 17 -14.00 -17.99 -4.35
N ALA A 18 -14.75 -17.39 -5.25
CA ALA A 18 -14.20 -16.46 -6.25
C ALA A 18 -13.65 -15.19 -5.59
N LEU A 19 -14.22 -14.75 -4.47
CA LEU A 19 -13.70 -13.65 -3.66
C LEU A 19 -12.43 -14.05 -2.86
N LEU A 20 -12.28 -15.33 -2.52
CA LEU A 20 -11.12 -15.86 -1.79
C LEU A 20 -9.97 -16.30 -2.69
N THR A 21 -10.23 -16.64 -3.96
CA THR A 21 -9.20 -17.09 -4.92
C THR A 21 -8.66 -15.96 -5.79
N GLY A 22 -8.97 -14.71 -5.52
CA GLY A 22 -8.33 -13.52 -6.10
C GLY A 22 -6.83 -13.38 -5.75
N CYS A 23 -6.15 -14.47 -5.40
CA CYS A 23 -4.72 -14.56 -5.13
C CYS A 23 -3.88 -14.69 -6.40
N SER A 24 -4.06 -13.82 -7.38
CA SER A 24 -3.08 -13.63 -8.45
C SER A 24 -2.72 -12.15 -8.58
N GLY A 25 -1.92 -11.62 -7.64
CA GLY A 25 -1.19 -10.36 -7.81
C GLY A 25 -2.01 -9.08 -8.03
N GLY A 26 -3.34 -9.14 -7.96
CA GLY A 26 -4.24 -8.01 -8.07
C GLY A 26 -4.58 -7.42 -6.69
N ALA A 27 -4.81 -6.12 -6.64
CA ALA A 27 -5.30 -5.45 -5.45
C ALA A 27 -6.62 -6.07 -4.98
N THR A 28 -6.78 -6.31 -3.67
CA THR A 28 -8.06 -6.68 -3.08
C THR A 28 -9.07 -5.56 -3.27
N GLY A 29 -10.36 -5.83 -3.06
CA GLY A 29 -11.38 -4.78 -3.12
C GLY A 29 -11.08 -3.63 -2.15
N GLU A 30 -10.55 -3.95 -0.98
CA GLU A 30 -10.15 -2.97 0.04
C GLU A 30 -8.90 -2.18 -0.38
N ASP A 31 -7.85 -2.84 -0.88
CA ASP A 31 -6.66 -2.17 -1.42
C ASP A 31 -7.05 -1.11 -2.47
N ARG A 32 -7.99 -1.47 -3.35
CA ARG A 32 -8.50 -0.59 -4.38
C ARG A 32 -9.23 0.62 -3.80
N LEU A 33 -10.16 0.39 -2.86
CA LEU A 33 -10.92 1.47 -2.21
C LEU A 33 -10.00 2.44 -1.48
N THR A 34 -8.97 1.93 -0.79
CA THR A 34 -7.98 2.76 -0.12
C THR A 34 -7.13 3.53 -1.13
N ALA A 35 -6.70 2.91 -2.23
CA ALA A 35 -5.95 3.59 -3.28
C ALA A 35 -6.76 4.71 -3.95
N GLU A 36 -8.05 4.49 -4.22
CA GLU A 36 -8.97 5.50 -4.72
C GLU A 36 -9.14 6.67 -3.74
N ALA A 37 -9.35 6.37 -2.45
CA ALA A 37 -9.52 7.39 -1.42
C ALA A 37 -8.24 8.23 -1.21
N VAL A 38 -7.05 7.62 -1.26
CA VAL A 38 -5.77 8.33 -1.22
C VAL A 38 -5.60 9.20 -2.48
N ALA A 39 -5.91 8.66 -3.66
CA ALA A 39 -5.82 9.39 -4.91
C ALA A 39 -6.74 10.62 -4.95
N ASP A 40 -7.92 10.53 -4.37
CA ASP A 40 -8.88 11.65 -4.30
C ASP A 40 -8.34 12.85 -3.50
N ILE A 41 -7.48 12.61 -2.51
CA ILE A 41 -6.77 13.68 -1.78
C ILE A 41 -5.91 14.50 -2.75
N PHE A 42 -5.20 13.83 -3.66
CA PHE A 42 -4.35 14.50 -4.65
C PHE A 42 -5.15 15.16 -5.79
N LYS A 43 -6.27 14.57 -6.21
CA LYS A 43 -7.17 15.18 -7.22
C LYS A 43 -7.72 16.52 -6.75
N GLY A 44 -8.04 16.67 -5.47
CA GLY A 44 -8.46 17.94 -4.88
C GLY A 44 -7.43 19.06 -5.02
N ASN A 45 -6.16 18.74 -5.30
CA ASN A 45 -5.06 19.68 -5.51
C ASN A 45 -4.74 19.92 -6.99
N SER A 46 -5.67 19.66 -7.93
CA SER A 46 -5.51 19.88 -9.39
C SER A 46 -4.40 19.07 -10.06
N GLN A 47 -4.04 17.91 -9.54
CA GLN A 47 -3.07 17.01 -10.14
C GLN A 47 -3.78 15.97 -11.03
N ASN A 48 -3.20 15.67 -12.20
CA ASN A 48 -3.61 14.52 -13.01
C ASN A 48 -3.22 13.22 -12.29
N VAL A 49 -4.19 12.57 -11.67
CA VAL A 49 -3.96 11.35 -10.89
C VAL A 49 -4.44 10.15 -11.70
N GLU A 50 -3.51 9.38 -12.23
CA GLU A 50 -3.77 8.02 -12.70
C GLU A 50 -3.61 7.07 -11.50
N VAL A 51 -4.71 6.46 -11.05
CA VAL A 51 -4.65 5.47 -9.99
C VAL A 51 -4.22 4.15 -10.59
N SER A 52 -3.01 3.70 -10.25
CA SER A 52 -2.56 2.35 -10.58
C SER A 52 -2.83 1.45 -9.37
N TYR A 53 -3.80 0.55 -9.51
CA TYR A 53 -4.12 -0.42 -8.46
C TYR A 53 -3.08 -1.55 -8.34
N SER A 54 -2.04 -1.53 -9.17
CA SER A 54 -1.01 -2.57 -9.17
C SER A 54 0.37 -1.95 -9.18
N VAL A 55 1.06 -2.12 -8.07
CA VAL A 55 2.52 -1.98 -7.97
C VAL A 55 3.05 -3.39 -7.66
N PRO A 56 3.47 -4.18 -8.66
CA PRO A 56 3.86 -5.58 -8.46
C PRO A 56 4.92 -5.78 -7.38
N ALA A 57 5.88 -4.88 -7.26
CA ALA A 57 6.90 -4.93 -6.21
C ALA A 57 6.30 -4.83 -4.81
N LEU A 58 5.27 -4.01 -4.62
CA LEU A 58 4.59 -3.86 -3.33
C LEU A 58 3.95 -5.18 -2.87
N THR A 59 3.26 -5.87 -3.77
CA THR A 59 2.52 -7.09 -3.42
C THR A 59 3.39 -8.34 -3.42
N ARG A 60 4.39 -8.43 -4.32
CA ARG A 60 5.20 -9.65 -4.51
C ARG A 60 6.48 -9.68 -3.68
N THR A 61 7.04 -8.51 -3.37
CA THR A 61 8.35 -8.40 -2.71
C THR A 61 8.25 -7.72 -1.36
N ILE A 62 7.65 -6.53 -1.30
CA ILE A 62 7.64 -5.72 -0.07
C ILE A 62 6.67 -6.30 0.95
N ARG A 63 5.42 -6.57 0.56
CA ARG A 63 4.41 -7.13 1.47
C ARG A 63 4.84 -8.44 2.16
N PRO A 64 5.43 -9.45 1.49
CA PRO A 64 5.92 -10.66 2.15
C PRO A 64 6.98 -10.37 3.21
N ALA A 65 7.92 -9.46 2.92
CA ALA A 65 9.02 -9.11 3.82
C ALA A 65 8.63 -8.17 4.96
N PHE A 66 7.51 -7.46 4.83
CA PHE A 66 7.08 -6.47 5.84
C PHE A 66 6.89 -7.10 7.22
N THR A 67 7.42 -6.41 8.24
CA THR A 67 7.18 -6.70 9.66
C THR A 67 6.94 -5.39 10.42
N PRO A 68 6.15 -5.41 11.52
CA PRO A 68 5.98 -4.25 12.40
C PRO A 68 7.29 -3.75 13.05
N ASP A 69 8.36 -4.56 13.05
CA ASP A 69 9.68 -4.19 13.55
C ASP A 69 10.39 -3.15 12.68
N TRP A 70 9.90 -2.94 11.45
CA TRP A 70 10.35 -1.83 10.59
C TRP A 70 10.03 -0.46 11.19
N PHE A 71 9.11 -0.39 12.17
CA PHE A 71 8.78 0.85 12.84
C PHE A 71 9.64 1.09 14.07
N GLN A 72 10.08 2.33 14.25
CA GLN A 72 10.50 2.84 15.55
C GLN A 72 9.26 3.26 16.32
N LYS A 73 9.18 2.83 17.57
CA LYS A 73 8.08 3.16 18.49
C LYS A 73 8.64 3.95 19.67
N ASP A 74 7.79 4.80 20.27
CA ASP A 74 8.07 5.42 21.57
C ASP A 74 7.81 4.45 22.74
N GLU A 75 7.98 4.93 23.96
CA GLU A 75 7.77 4.16 25.20
C GLU A 75 6.31 3.73 25.38
N GLU A 76 5.36 4.47 24.80
CA GLU A 76 3.94 4.16 24.81
C GLU A 76 3.52 3.21 23.67
N GLY A 77 4.46 2.88 22.78
CA GLY A 77 4.21 1.98 21.63
C GLY A 77 3.67 2.67 20.40
N ASN A 78 3.62 4.01 20.36
CA ASN A 78 3.21 4.75 19.16
C ASN A 78 4.33 4.72 18.12
N ILE A 79 3.93 4.61 16.85
CA ILE A 79 4.86 4.61 15.72
C ILE A 79 5.37 6.03 15.49
N ILE A 80 6.72 6.20 15.52
CA ILE A 80 7.39 7.47 15.26
C ILE A 80 7.82 7.56 13.79
N TYR A 81 8.59 6.57 13.30
CA TYR A 81 9.09 6.53 11.92
C TYR A 81 9.41 5.11 11.45
N LEU A 82 9.70 4.94 10.16
CA LEU A 82 10.26 3.72 9.58
C LEU A 82 11.79 3.76 9.71
N LYS A 83 12.38 2.69 10.25
CA LYS A 83 13.83 2.54 10.41
C LYS A 83 14.47 2.22 9.05
N SER A 84 15.09 3.20 8.41
CA SER A 84 15.78 3.01 7.13
C SER A 84 16.95 2.01 7.20
N ASP A 85 17.57 1.90 8.36
CA ASP A 85 18.70 1.04 8.68
C ASP A 85 18.31 -0.33 9.26
N PHE A 86 17.00 -0.66 9.28
CA PHE A 86 16.55 -1.97 9.76
C PHE A 86 17.15 -3.09 8.92
N PRO A 87 17.80 -4.10 9.54
CA PRO A 87 18.39 -5.20 8.81
C PRO A 87 17.32 -6.13 8.24
N ILE A 88 17.31 -6.30 6.93
CA ILE A 88 16.43 -7.25 6.21
C ILE A 88 17.13 -8.60 6.08
N ASP A 89 18.43 -8.57 5.73
CA ASP A 89 19.29 -9.75 5.58
C ASP A 89 20.75 -9.33 5.79
N ALA A 90 21.68 -10.29 5.73
CA ALA A 90 23.11 -10.04 5.93
C ALA A 90 23.63 -8.92 5.00
N GLY A 91 23.84 -7.73 5.55
CA GLY A 91 24.33 -6.55 4.83
C GLY A 91 23.31 -5.81 3.98
N LEU A 92 22.03 -6.19 4.04
CA LEU A 92 20.94 -5.50 3.35
C LEU A 92 20.04 -4.78 4.36
N HIS A 93 19.93 -3.46 4.27
CA HIS A 93 19.06 -2.63 5.09
C HIS A 93 17.75 -2.29 4.37
N LEU A 94 16.74 -1.84 5.15
CA LEU A 94 15.39 -1.55 4.65
C LEU A 94 15.40 -0.53 3.50
N ASP A 95 16.21 0.54 3.58
CA ASP A 95 16.29 1.54 2.51
C ASP A 95 16.77 0.91 1.19
N ASP A 96 17.85 0.13 1.24
CA ASP A 96 18.40 -0.54 0.06
C ASP A 96 17.44 -1.61 -0.49
N PHE A 97 16.76 -2.33 0.40
CA PHE A 97 15.72 -3.30 0.01
C PHE A 97 14.56 -2.64 -0.72
N LEU A 98 14.06 -1.50 -0.21
CA LEU A 98 12.98 -0.75 -0.83
C LEU A 98 13.42 -0.15 -2.17
N ARG A 99 14.63 0.43 -2.25
CA ARG A 99 15.22 0.96 -3.50
C ARG A 99 15.36 -0.15 -4.53
N GLY A 100 15.92 -1.28 -4.17
CA GLY A 100 16.05 -2.43 -5.05
C GLY A 100 14.70 -2.95 -5.56
N SER A 101 13.72 -3.06 -4.66
CA SER A 101 12.36 -3.52 -4.99
C SER A 101 11.62 -2.54 -5.92
N LEU A 102 11.81 -1.24 -5.74
CA LEU A 102 11.13 -0.16 -6.47
C LEU A 102 11.95 0.41 -7.63
N LYS A 103 13.07 -0.22 -7.98
CA LYS A 103 13.99 0.20 -9.04
C LYS A 103 13.31 0.49 -10.38
N ALA A 104 12.22 -0.20 -10.69
CA ALA A 104 11.43 0.05 -11.90
C ALA A 104 10.88 1.49 -12.00
N TYR A 105 10.86 2.22 -10.88
CA TYR A 105 10.38 3.60 -10.79
C TYR A 105 11.51 4.62 -10.60
N GLU A 106 12.78 4.21 -10.71
CA GLU A 106 13.96 5.06 -10.48
C GLU A 106 13.97 6.35 -11.32
N GLN A 107 13.37 6.31 -12.52
CA GLN A 107 13.26 7.47 -13.40
C GLN A 107 12.15 8.46 -12.99
N SER A 108 11.35 8.11 -11.98
CA SER A 108 10.30 8.98 -11.48
C SER A 108 10.88 10.11 -10.63
N ASN A 109 10.18 11.24 -10.55
CA ASN A 109 10.64 12.41 -9.77
C ASN A 109 10.62 12.12 -8.27
N TYR A 110 9.65 11.33 -7.82
CA TYR A 110 9.47 10.99 -6.44
C TYR A 110 8.86 9.59 -6.32
N VAL A 111 9.46 8.77 -5.49
CA VAL A 111 8.92 7.46 -5.09
C VAL A 111 9.06 7.34 -3.58
N SER A 112 7.98 7.04 -2.89
CA SER A 112 8.03 6.76 -1.48
C SER A 112 7.25 5.50 -1.10
N PHE A 113 7.74 4.82 -0.09
CA PHE A 113 7.05 3.76 0.61
C PHE A 113 6.49 4.30 1.93
N ILE A 114 5.24 3.96 2.23
CA ILE A 114 4.50 4.43 3.39
C ILE A 114 3.86 3.21 4.05
N ALA A 115 3.89 3.18 5.38
CA ALA A 115 3.23 2.12 6.13
C ALA A 115 2.67 2.64 7.46
N PHE A 116 1.54 2.09 7.89
CA PHE A 116 0.92 2.39 9.18
C PHE A 116 -0.02 1.27 9.63
N ASP A 117 -0.31 1.23 10.94
CA ASP A 117 -1.35 0.37 11.50
C ASP A 117 -2.72 0.88 11.06
N SER A 118 -3.46 0.05 10.34
CA SER A 118 -4.79 0.34 9.79
C SER A 118 -5.89 -0.48 10.47
N THR A 119 -5.58 -1.16 11.56
CA THR A 119 -6.51 -2.05 12.27
C THR A 119 -7.83 -1.36 12.57
N GLY A 120 -8.93 -1.93 12.05
CA GLY A 120 -10.28 -1.42 12.24
C GLY A 120 -10.63 -0.15 11.47
N MET A 121 -9.75 0.35 10.60
CA MET A 121 -9.97 1.55 9.80
C MET A 121 -10.66 1.21 8.47
N SER A 122 -11.68 1.96 8.10
CA SER A 122 -12.21 1.97 6.74
C SER A 122 -11.23 2.62 5.76
N ALA A 123 -11.37 2.37 4.45
CA ALA A 123 -10.54 2.98 3.40
C ALA A 123 -10.47 4.52 3.49
N ARG A 124 -11.58 5.15 3.86
CA ARG A 124 -11.65 6.62 4.04
C ARG A 124 -10.86 7.09 5.27
N GLU A 125 -10.88 6.33 6.36
CA GLU A 125 -10.10 6.64 7.57
C GLU A 125 -8.61 6.42 7.31
N GLN A 126 -8.24 5.38 6.57
CA GLN A 126 -6.87 5.14 6.12
C GLN A 126 -6.36 6.30 5.26
N ALA A 127 -7.16 6.80 4.32
CA ALA A 127 -6.81 7.96 3.52
C ALA A 127 -6.65 9.24 4.36
N LYS A 128 -7.51 9.45 5.37
CA LYS A 128 -7.34 10.55 6.34
C LYS A 128 -6.07 10.39 7.17
N LYS A 129 -5.78 9.18 7.65
CA LYS A 129 -4.55 8.85 8.36
C LYS A 129 -3.33 9.19 7.52
N PHE A 130 -3.33 8.78 6.25
CA PHE A 130 -2.30 9.13 5.28
C PHE A 130 -2.11 10.65 5.16
N SER A 131 -3.18 11.44 5.05
CA SER A 131 -3.09 12.90 4.91
C SER A 131 -2.63 13.63 6.18
N SER A 132 -2.79 13.03 7.36
CA SER A 132 -2.35 13.59 8.64
C SER A 132 -0.85 13.40 8.94
N GLY A 133 -0.12 12.77 8.02
CA GLY A 133 1.28 12.42 8.18
C GLY A 133 1.45 11.03 8.78
N VAL A 134 2.11 10.17 8.03
CA VAL A 134 2.39 8.77 8.40
C VAL A 134 3.85 8.44 8.12
N PRO A 135 4.42 7.44 8.81
CA PRO A 135 5.79 7.00 8.55
C PRO A 135 6.02 6.68 7.08
N SER A 136 7.04 7.30 6.49
CA SER A 136 7.39 7.10 5.09
C SER A 136 8.89 7.08 4.88
N VAL A 137 9.33 6.35 3.86
CA VAL A 137 10.71 6.37 3.36
C VAL A 137 10.68 6.85 1.92
N GLY A 138 11.37 7.96 1.65
CA GLY A 138 11.63 8.43 0.29
C GLY A 138 12.68 7.55 -0.35
N VAL A 139 12.31 6.83 -1.41
CA VAL A 139 13.22 5.89 -2.10
C VAL A 139 13.97 6.60 -3.21
N TYR A 140 13.26 7.40 -4.01
CA TYR A 140 13.81 8.22 -5.07
C TYR A 140 13.17 9.59 -5.01
N ASP A 141 13.97 10.63 -4.84
CA ASP A 141 13.53 12.02 -4.89
C ASP A 141 14.56 12.81 -5.72
N LYS A 142 14.09 13.40 -6.82
CA LYS A 142 14.92 14.22 -7.68
C LYS A 142 14.78 15.73 -7.39
N GLY A 143 14.11 16.09 -6.29
CA GLY A 143 13.95 17.47 -5.85
C GLY A 143 13.13 18.36 -6.80
N VAL A 144 12.39 17.74 -7.73
CA VAL A 144 11.54 18.48 -8.68
C VAL A 144 10.15 18.65 -8.07
N SER A 145 9.74 19.88 -7.85
CA SER A 145 8.36 20.19 -7.46
C SER A 145 7.39 19.66 -8.52
N PRO A 146 6.37 18.91 -8.14
CA PRO A 146 5.39 18.39 -9.09
C PRO A 146 4.66 19.56 -9.76
N GLY A 147 4.83 19.68 -11.09
CA GLY A 147 4.04 20.60 -11.90
C GLY A 147 2.62 20.11 -12.12
N ALA A 148 1.78 20.93 -12.75
CA ALA A 148 0.37 20.62 -13.03
C ALA A 148 0.14 19.35 -13.88
N ASN A 149 1.17 18.83 -14.55
CA ASN A 149 1.13 17.64 -15.41
C ASN A 149 1.74 16.40 -14.76
N THR A 150 1.94 16.39 -13.46
CA THR A 150 2.51 15.23 -12.76
C THR A 150 1.55 14.06 -12.77
N LYS A 151 2.01 12.91 -13.26
CA LYS A 151 1.29 11.66 -13.15
C LYS A 151 1.55 11.04 -11.78
N LEU A 152 0.51 10.82 -11.01
CA LEU A 152 0.59 10.14 -9.73
C LEU A 152 0.11 8.70 -9.88
N ARG A 153 0.88 7.75 -9.38
CA ARG A 153 0.46 6.36 -9.21
C ARG A 153 0.43 6.02 -7.73
N VAL A 154 -0.66 5.41 -7.29
CA VAL A 154 -0.85 4.96 -5.91
C VAL A 154 -1.05 3.46 -5.93
N GLY A 155 -0.14 2.71 -5.33
CA GLY A 155 -0.28 1.29 -5.07
C GLY A 155 -0.54 1.05 -3.59
N VAL A 156 -1.52 0.22 -3.26
CA VAL A 156 -1.88 -0.13 -1.88
C VAL A 156 -1.96 -1.64 -1.74
N CYS A 157 -1.51 -2.15 -0.61
CA CYS A 157 -1.83 -3.49 -0.16
C CYS A 157 -1.92 -3.54 1.36
N HIS A 158 -2.67 -4.51 1.88
CA HIS A 158 -2.78 -4.76 3.30
C HIS A 158 -2.03 -6.03 3.69
N LYS A 159 -1.51 -6.06 4.92
CA LYS A 159 -0.91 -7.24 5.54
C LYS A 159 -1.33 -7.34 6.99
N THR A 160 -1.88 -8.49 7.37
CA THR A 160 -2.14 -8.81 8.78
C THR A 160 -0.92 -9.48 9.39
N VAL A 161 -0.47 -8.96 10.52
CA VAL A 161 0.62 -9.52 11.34
C VAL A 161 0.14 -9.54 12.79
N GLU A 162 0.15 -10.70 13.43
CA GLU A 162 -0.23 -10.87 14.84
C GLU A 162 -1.61 -10.28 15.20
N GLY A 163 -2.58 -10.42 14.28
CA GLY A 163 -3.94 -9.93 14.46
C GLY A 163 -4.12 -8.43 14.23
N ARG A 164 -3.07 -7.69 13.87
CA ARG A 164 -3.13 -6.29 13.45
C ARG A 164 -3.04 -6.18 11.95
N GLU A 165 -3.80 -5.28 11.37
CA GLU A 165 -3.75 -4.97 9.94
C GLU A 165 -2.87 -3.76 9.69
N TYR A 166 -2.02 -3.86 8.67
CA TYR A 166 -1.13 -2.78 8.24
C TYR A 166 -1.44 -2.42 6.80
N CYS A 167 -1.62 -1.12 6.54
CA CYS A 167 -1.73 -0.57 5.21
C CYS A 167 -0.34 -0.19 4.70
N LEU A 168 0.03 -0.72 3.53
CA LEU A 168 1.29 -0.45 2.85
C LEU A 168 0.97 0.29 1.55
N ILE A 169 1.59 1.45 1.34
CA ILE A 169 1.34 2.32 0.20
C ILE A 169 2.65 2.64 -0.50
N VAL A 170 2.64 2.58 -1.82
CA VAL A 170 3.71 3.13 -2.66
C VAL A 170 3.14 4.27 -3.49
N ILE A 171 3.76 5.43 -3.41
CA ILE A 171 3.42 6.59 -4.23
C ILE A 171 4.54 6.85 -5.21
N VAL A 172 4.17 6.91 -6.50
CA VAL A 172 5.09 7.24 -7.58
C VAL A 172 4.58 8.51 -8.25
N ARG A 173 5.44 9.53 -8.31
CA ARG A 173 5.21 10.76 -9.08
C ARG A 173 6.15 10.76 -10.27
N ALA A 174 5.57 10.80 -11.47
CA ALA A 174 6.29 10.92 -12.73
C ALA A 174 5.89 12.22 -13.44
N CYS A 175 6.81 12.82 -14.20
CA CYS A 175 6.49 13.92 -15.12
C CYS A 175 5.66 13.43 -16.29
#